data_6c4cbf058b43e02f36db6714224740e0
#
_entry.id   6c4cbf058b43e02f36db6714224740e0
#
_cell.length_a   1.000
_cell.length_b   1.000
_cell.length_c   1.000
_cell.angle_alpha   90.00
_cell.angle_beta   90.00
_cell.angle_gamma   90.00
#
_symmetry.space_group_name_H-M   'P 1'
#
loop_
_entity.id
_entity.type
_entity.pdbx_description
1 polymer ?
#
loop_
_entity_poly.entity_id
_entity_poly.type
_entity_poly.pdbx_seq_one_letter_code
_entity_poly.pdbx_strand_id
1 'polypeptide(L)'
;DRGTYFKTDAGQLCVILSDGMGCGESAADGSIGTVGMLEEFLRSGVSPTLAMKLLNSAMLLRDWENWGYATVDLMCMNLFTGETDFYKYGAAPTYVKSGGALKKLRCTSFAPGLEQESGKAPDELHMHLKPGSVAVIASDGVVSDGQDLWLRRLLNDFEDGDMKTLAGSVVRAAIREYGRGDDMTALAVKVEVRS
;
A
#
# COMPACT_ATOMS: atom_id res chain seq x y z
N ASP A 1 1.10 -12.14 0.43
CA ASP A 1 0.61 -10.77 0.69
C ASP A 1 -0.17 -10.63 1.99
N ARG A 2 -0.06 -9.50 2.66
CA ARG A 2 -0.88 -9.14 3.82
C ARG A 2 -1.42 -7.72 3.70
N GLY A 3 -2.75 -7.56 3.79
CA GLY A 3 -3.40 -6.25 3.80
C GLY A 3 -4.24 -6.05 5.06
N THR A 4 -4.31 -4.81 5.56
CA THR A 4 -5.19 -4.40 6.66
C THR A 4 -5.63 -2.95 6.50
N TYR A 5 -6.72 -2.60 7.16
CA TYR A 5 -7.14 -1.21 7.31
C TYR A 5 -7.79 -1.00 8.68
N PHE A 6 -7.59 0.17 9.26
CA PHE A 6 -8.16 0.53 10.55
C PHE A 6 -8.23 2.05 10.72
N LYS A 7 -9.00 2.47 11.71
CA LYS A 7 -9.06 3.87 12.14
C LYS A 7 -8.27 4.03 13.44
N THR A 8 -7.54 5.13 13.54
CA THR A 8 -6.87 5.53 14.78
C THR A 8 -7.78 6.43 15.61
N ASP A 9 -7.49 6.55 16.90
CA ASP A 9 -8.22 7.46 17.80
C ASP A 9 -8.07 8.94 17.40
N ALA A 10 -7.01 9.28 16.68
CA ALA A 10 -6.79 10.61 16.12
C ALA A 10 -7.63 10.93 14.87
N GLY A 11 -8.53 10.00 14.45
CA GLY A 11 -9.40 10.19 13.29
C GLY A 11 -8.68 10.01 11.94
N GLN A 12 -7.65 9.18 11.90
CA GLN A 12 -7.01 8.78 10.65
C GLN A 12 -7.50 7.41 10.19
N LEU A 13 -7.71 7.23 8.89
CA LEU A 13 -7.81 5.92 8.26
C LEU A 13 -6.42 5.50 7.79
N CYS A 14 -5.92 4.39 8.30
CA CYS A 14 -4.70 3.76 7.83
C CYS A 14 -5.05 2.53 6.99
N VAL A 15 -4.41 2.39 5.84
CA VAL A 15 -4.51 1.22 4.94
C VAL A 15 -3.10 0.76 4.66
N ILE A 16 -2.81 -0.50 4.91
CA ILE A 16 -1.48 -1.10 4.76
C ILE A 16 -1.58 -2.30 3.82
N LEU A 17 -0.70 -2.36 2.84
CA LEU A 17 -0.42 -3.55 2.06
C LEU A 17 1.08 -3.85 2.16
N SER A 18 1.40 -5.10 2.44
CA SER A 18 2.77 -5.62 2.47
C SER A 18 2.83 -6.91 1.68
N ASP A 19 3.82 -6.99 0.82
CA ASP A 19 4.12 -8.14 0.01
C ASP A 19 5.46 -8.74 0.46
N GLY A 20 5.46 -10.03 0.81
CA GLY A 20 6.65 -10.73 1.27
C GLY A 20 7.53 -11.13 0.10
N MET A 21 8.81 -10.75 0.16
CA MET A 21 9.77 -11.07 -0.90
C MET A 21 10.12 -12.57 -0.91
N GLY A 22 10.01 -13.19 -2.08
CA GLY A 22 10.23 -14.62 -2.26
C GLY A 22 8.94 -15.43 -2.22
N CYS A 23 9.00 -16.68 -1.78
CA CYS A 23 7.84 -17.58 -1.73
C CYS A 23 7.84 -18.41 -0.44
N GLY A 24 6.65 -18.92 -0.07
CA GLY A 24 6.48 -19.81 1.07
C GLY A 24 6.28 -19.11 2.41
N GLU A 25 6.51 -19.84 3.50
CA GLU A 25 6.20 -19.38 4.87
C GLU A 25 7.02 -18.15 5.28
N SER A 26 8.30 -18.07 4.93
CA SER A 26 9.16 -16.94 5.29
C SER A 26 8.66 -15.61 4.68
N ALA A 27 8.20 -15.61 3.43
CA ALA A 27 7.62 -14.43 2.79
C ALA A 27 6.28 -14.03 3.46
N ALA A 28 5.44 -15.02 3.80
CA ALA A 28 4.20 -14.77 4.52
C ALA A 28 4.46 -14.18 5.92
N ASP A 29 5.40 -14.75 6.68
CA ASP A 29 5.78 -14.28 8.02
C ASP A 29 6.38 -12.87 7.97
N GLY A 30 7.17 -12.56 6.93
CA GLY A 30 7.72 -11.23 6.70
C GLY A 30 6.62 -10.18 6.53
N SER A 31 5.64 -10.45 5.67
CA SER A 31 4.52 -9.52 5.44
C SER A 31 3.59 -9.40 6.65
N ILE A 32 3.29 -10.50 7.33
CA ILE A 32 2.47 -10.51 8.56
C ILE A 32 3.14 -9.70 9.67
N GLY A 33 4.44 -9.93 9.91
CA GLY A 33 5.20 -9.21 10.94
C GLY A 33 5.32 -7.72 10.65
N THR A 34 5.55 -7.36 9.37
CA THR A 34 5.63 -5.97 8.92
C THR A 34 4.31 -5.23 9.15
N VAL A 35 3.19 -5.80 8.72
CA VAL A 35 1.86 -5.21 8.91
C VAL A 35 1.52 -5.11 10.39
N GLY A 36 1.75 -6.17 11.18
CA GLY A 36 1.46 -6.18 12.61
C GLY A 36 2.23 -5.11 13.37
N MET A 37 3.53 -4.95 13.08
CA MET A 37 4.36 -3.92 13.72
C MET A 37 3.89 -2.51 13.38
N LEU A 38 3.58 -2.23 12.12
CA LEU A 38 3.06 -0.92 11.71
C LEU A 38 1.70 -0.63 12.33
N GLU A 39 0.81 -1.62 12.34
CA GLU A 39 -0.52 -1.46 12.94
C GLU A 39 -0.40 -1.12 14.45
N GLU A 40 0.47 -1.79 15.18
CA GLU A 40 0.73 -1.52 16.60
C GLU A 40 1.27 -0.10 16.84
N PHE A 41 2.27 0.34 16.06
CA PHE A 41 2.81 1.68 16.17
C PHE A 41 1.74 2.76 15.90
N LEU A 42 1.00 2.61 14.81
CA LEU A 42 0.01 3.60 14.40
C LEU A 42 -1.19 3.66 15.38
N ARG A 43 -1.65 2.52 15.89
CA ARG A 43 -2.70 2.46 16.91
C ARG A 43 -2.24 3.05 18.24
N SER A 44 -0.97 2.92 18.59
CA SER A 44 -0.37 3.53 19.79
C SER A 44 -0.14 5.05 19.66
N GLY A 45 -0.51 5.65 18.52
CA GLY A 45 -0.36 7.10 18.29
C GLY A 45 1.02 7.53 17.79
N VAL A 46 1.88 6.59 17.42
CA VAL A 46 3.14 6.92 16.73
C VAL A 46 2.81 7.50 15.36
N SER A 47 3.45 8.64 15.02
CA SER A 47 3.23 9.25 13.70
C SER A 47 3.67 8.31 12.56
N PRO A 48 2.99 8.34 11.40
CA PRO A 48 3.33 7.45 10.28
C PRO A 48 4.81 7.54 9.85
N THR A 49 5.35 8.75 9.74
CA THR A 49 6.77 8.96 9.40
C THR A 49 7.72 8.28 10.42
N LEU A 50 7.41 8.38 11.72
CA LEU A 50 8.22 7.72 12.75
C LEU A 50 8.01 6.21 12.74
N ALA A 51 6.78 5.73 12.56
CA ALA A 51 6.47 4.31 12.46
C ALA A 51 7.25 3.63 11.33
N MET A 52 7.33 4.27 10.15
CA MET A 52 8.12 3.78 9.02
C MET A 52 9.62 3.73 9.32
N LYS A 53 10.17 4.73 10.02
CA LYS A 53 11.58 4.73 10.45
C LYS A 53 11.86 3.64 11.48
N LEU A 54 10.99 3.45 12.46
CA LEU A 54 11.12 2.40 13.47
C LEU A 54 11.04 1.02 12.83
N LEU A 55 10.12 0.82 11.89
CA LEU A 55 10.03 -0.42 11.12
C LEU A 55 11.34 -0.70 10.40
N ASN A 56 11.87 0.25 9.63
CA ASN A 56 13.14 0.07 8.91
C ASN A 56 14.29 -0.28 9.86
N SER A 57 14.38 0.42 11.01
CA SER A 57 15.40 0.14 12.03
C SER A 57 15.24 -1.25 12.64
N ALA A 58 14.01 -1.67 12.94
CA ALA A 58 13.73 -3.00 13.46
C ALA A 58 14.10 -4.09 12.44
N MET A 59 13.83 -3.83 11.16
CA MET A 59 14.17 -4.75 10.08
C MET A 59 15.69 -4.89 9.87
N LEU A 60 16.49 -3.83 10.08
CA LEU A 60 17.95 -3.89 10.03
C LEU A 60 18.57 -4.72 11.18
N LEU A 61 17.87 -4.87 12.30
CA LEU A 61 18.36 -5.58 13.48
C LEU A 61 17.93 -7.08 13.53
N ARG A 62 17.10 -7.51 12.59
CA ARG A 62 16.58 -8.90 12.56
C ARG A 62 17.56 -9.86 11.93
N ASP A 63 17.44 -11.12 12.35
CA ASP A 63 18.11 -12.25 11.73
C ASP A 63 17.31 -12.71 10.50
N TRP A 64 17.82 -12.39 9.34
CA TRP A 64 17.15 -12.55 8.03
C TRP A 64 16.97 -14.01 7.58
N GLU A 65 17.69 -14.93 8.17
CA GLU A 65 17.55 -16.36 7.84
C GLU A 65 16.17 -16.90 8.25
N ASN A 66 15.49 -16.21 9.19
CA ASN A 66 14.22 -16.65 9.75
C ASN A 66 13.01 -15.76 9.39
N TRP A 67 13.24 -14.55 8.85
CA TRP A 67 12.17 -13.58 8.55
C TRP A 67 12.42 -12.94 7.20
N GLY A 68 11.60 -13.24 6.19
CA GLY A 68 11.75 -12.65 4.87
C GLY A 68 11.60 -11.12 4.86
N TYR A 69 12.17 -10.48 3.85
CA TYR A 69 11.88 -9.06 3.55
C TYR A 69 10.46 -8.90 3.06
N ALA A 70 9.87 -7.74 3.27
CA ALA A 70 8.56 -7.44 2.76
C ALA A 70 8.46 -5.95 2.37
N THR A 71 7.68 -5.67 1.35
CA THR A 71 7.39 -4.31 0.90
C THR A 71 6.42 -3.62 1.87
N VAL A 72 6.32 -2.30 1.79
CA VAL A 72 5.30 -1.52 2.51
C VAL A 72 4.66 -0.51 1.59
N ASP A 73 3.34 -0.56 1.51
CA ASP A 73 2.49 0.49 0.95
C ASP A 73 1.50 0.93 2.03
N LEU A 74 1.74 2.10 2.62
CA LEU A 74 0.93 2.67 3.70
C LEU A 74 0.26 3.95 3.21
N MET A 75 -1.06 4.01 3.33
CA MET A 75 -1.86 5.20 3.14
C MET A 75 -2.44 5.63 4.50
N CYS A 76 -2.23 6.89 4.90
CA CYS A 76 -2.82 7.49 6.08
C CYS A 76 -3.64 8.71 5.68
N MET A 77 -4.95 8.66 5.86
CA MET A 77 -5.88 9.74 5.52
C MET A 77 -6.50 10.34 6.78
N ASN A 78 -6.41 11.64 6.92
CA ASN A 78 -7.18 12.37 7.93
C ASN A 78 -8.65 12.42 7.49
N LEU A 79 -9.54 11.79 8.27
CA LEU A 79 -10.97 11.64 7.96
C LEU A 79 -11.77 12.95 8.05
N PHE A 80 -11.21 13.99 8.67
CA PHE A 80 -11.87 15.30 8.80
C PHE A 80 -11.49 16.25 7.67
N THR A 81 -10.25 16.17 7.20
CA THR A 81 -9.71 17.11 6.21
C THR A 81 -9.52 16.52 4.83
N GLY A 82 -9.40 15.20 4.70
CA GLY A 82 -9.04 14.52 3.45
C GLY A 82 -7.54 14.60 3.11
N GLU A 83 -6.73 15.24 3.97
CA GLU A 83 -5.27 15.22 3.81
C GLU A 83 -4.76 13.80 3.95
N THR A 84 -3.98 13.35 2.97
CA THR A 84 -3.58 11.96 2.84
C THR A 84 -2.10 11.86 2.52
N ASP A 85 -1.39 11.08 3.33
CA ASP A 85 0.01 10.75 3.12
C ASP A 85 0.14 9.29 2.68
N PHE A 86 0.99 9.08 1.69
CA PHE A 86 1.38 7.76 1.20
C PHE A 86 2.85 7.54 1.49
N TYR A 87 3.17 6.43 2.14
CA TYR A 87 4.53 6.01 2.47
C TYR A 87 4.81 4.68 1.79
N LYS A 88 5.93 4.59 1.07
CA LYS A 88 6.26 3.40 0.31
C LYS A 88 7.70 2.95 0.58
N TYR A 89 7.87 1.64 0.78
CA TYR A 89 9.13 0.94 0.77
C TYR A 89 9.05 -0.27 -0.16
N GLY A 90 9.75 -0.23 -1.30
CA GLY A 90 9.82 -1.32 -2.27
C GLY A 90 8.47 -1.72 -2.90
N ALA A 91 7.42 -0.96 -2.67
CA ALA A 91 6.06 -1.33 -3.04
C ALA A 91 5.72 -1.00 -4.49
N ALA A 92 4.83 -1.79 -5.07
CA ALA A 92 4.25 -1.55 -6.38
C ALA A 92 3.54 -0.18 -6.47
N PRO A 93 3.28 0.36 -7.67
CA PRO A 93 2.62 1.66 -7.80
C PRO A 93 1.21 1.69 -7.22
N THR A 94 0.87 2.78 -6.52
CA THR A 94 -0.49 3.10 -6.09
C THR A 94 -1.15 4.05 -7.08
N TYR A 95 -2.43 3.88 -7.34
CA TYR A 95 -3.19 4.71 -8.28
C TYR A 95 -4.25 5.51 -7.54
N VAL A 96 -4.33 6.80 -7.85
CA VAL A 96 -5.31 7.72 -7.26
C VAL A 96 -6.06 8.45 -8.35
N LYS A 97 -7.37 8.22 -8.44
CA LYS A 97 -8.30 8.98 -9.28
C LYS A 97 -8.95 10.06 -8.45
N SER A 98 -8.74 11.32 -8.82
CA SER A 98 -9.32 12.46 -8.11
C SER A 98 -9.62 13.60 -9.10
N GLY A 99 -10.83 14.14 -9.06
CA GLY A 99 -11.24 15.23 -9.94
C GLY A 99 -11.13 14.90 -11.44
N GLY A 100 -11.36 13.64 -11.83
CA GLY A 100 -11.25 13.16 -13.21
C GLY A 100 -9.82 12.85 -13.67
N ALA A 101 -8.80 13.16 -12.87
CA ALA A 101 -7.40 12.84 -13.18
C ALA A 101 -6.96 11.57 -12.46
N LEU A 102 -6.22 10.70 -13.17
CA LEU A 102 -5.59 9.51 -12.60
C LEU A 102 -4.10 9.77 -12.40
N LYS A 103 -3.65 9.71 -11.16
CA LYS A 103 -2.23 9.80 -10.79
C LYS A 103 -1.69 8.42 -10.44
N LYS A 104 -0.44 8.15 -10.82
CA LYS A 104 0.34 6.99 -10.45
C LYS A 104 1.41 7.42 -9.45
N LEU A 105 1.36 6.88 -8.25
CA LEU A 105 2.34 7.11 -7.18
C LEU A 105 3.36 5.97 -7.21
N ARG A 106 4.60 6.30 -7.60
CA ARG A 106 5.70 5.32 -7.72
C ARG A 106 6.49 5.25 -6.44
N CYS A 107 7.13 4.09 -6.25
CA CYS A 107 8.14 3.87 -5.24
C CYS A 107 9.53 3.83 -5.90
N THR A 108 10.51 4.44 -5.28
CA THR A 108 11.93 4.42 -5.69
C THR A 108 12.83 3.85 -4.62
N SER A 109 12.34 3.73 -3.39
CA SER A 109 13.04 3.12 -2.26
C SER A 109 12.95 1.59 -2.31
N PHE A 110 13.90 0.92 -1.68
CA PHE A 110 13.89 -0.54 -1.50
C PHE A 110 12.99 -0.94 -0.33
N ALA A 111 12.72 -2.24 -0.19
CA ALA A 111 12.04 -2.77 0.98
C ALA A 111 12.83 -2.47 2.27
N PRO A 112 12.15 -2.29 3.41
CA PRO A 112 12.80 -1.93 4.68
C PRO A 112 13.84 -2.99 5.07
N GLY A 113 14.99 -2.53 5.53
CA GLY A 113 16.10 -3.38 5.93
C GLY A 113 17.03 -3.86 4.81
N LEU A 114 16.71 -3.65 3.53
CA LEU A 114 17.56 -4.08 2.42
C LEU A 114 18.80 -3.19 2.20
N GLU A 115 18.71 -1.90 2.45
CA GLU A 115 19.85 -0.99 2.35
C GLU A 115 20.53 -0.82 3.70
N GLN A 116 21.74 -1.36 3.84
CA GLN A 116 22.53 -1.27 5.09
C GLN A 116 23.11 0.12 5.35
N GLU A 117 23.30 0.93 4.32
CA GLU A 117 24.15 2.13 4.42
C GLU A 117 23.42 3.43 4.78
N SER A 118 22.10 3.53 4.79
CA SER A 118 21.58 4.87 4.89
C SER A 118 20.27 5.09 5.58
N GLY A 119 19.60 4.12 6.12
CA GLY A 119 18.30 4.43 6.70
C GLY A 119 17.49 5.35 5.76
N LYS A 120 17.51 5.07 4.45
CA LYS A 120 16.75 5.84 3.49
C LYS A 120 15.31 5.95 3.99
N ALA A 121 14.82 7.17 4.00
CA ALA A 121 13.43 7.42 4.31
C ALA A 121 12.54 6.73 3.26
N PRO A 122 11.31 6.33 3.63
CA PRO A 122 10.34 5.88 2.65
C PRO A 122 10.09 6.96 1.60
N ASP A 123 9.66 6.56 0.41
CA ASP A 123 9.03 7.54 -0.48
C ASP A 123 7.76 8.05 0.20
N GLU A 124 7.68 9.36 0.38
CA GLU A 124 6.56 10.04 1.02
C GLU A 124 5.89 10.98 0.01
N LEU A 125 4.59 10.81 -0.17
CA LEU A 125 3.78 11.61 -1.09
C LEU A 125 2.55 12.12 -0.37
N HIS A 126 2.33 13.43 -0.46
CA HIS A 126 1.18 14.10 0.15
C HIS A 126 0.14 14.48 -0.90
N MET A 127 -1.13 14.26 -0.58
CA MET A 127 -2.27 14.61 -1.44
C MET A 127 -3.48 14.99 -0.60
N HIS A 128 -4.25 15.94 -1.08
CA HIS A 128 -5.61 16.17 -0.59
C HIS A 128 -6.61 15.37 -1.41
N LEU A 129 -7.27 14.39 -0.81
CA LEU A 129 -8.30 13.57 -1.43
C LEU A 129 -9.69 14.16 -1.19
N LYS A 130 -10.31 14.63 -2.26
CA LYS A 130 -11.67 15.19 -2.23
C LYS A 130 -12.72 14.06 -2.25
N PRO A 131 -13.96 14.34 -1.82
CA PRO A 131 -15.07 13.41 -2.03
C PRO A 131 -15.16 12.95 -3.48
N GLY A 132 -15.42 11.67 -3.67
CA GLY A 132 -15.39 11.00 -4.97
C GLY A 132 -14.00 10.52 -5.42
N SER A 133 -12.93 10.86 -4.69
CA SER A 133 -11.60 10.30 -4.97
C SER A 133 -11.57 8.81 -4.66
N VAL A 134 -10.84 8.05 -5.51
CA VAL A 134 -10.62 6.62 -5.35
C VAL A 134 -9.12 6.35 -5.36
N ALA A 135 -8.62 5.63 -4.35
CA ALA A 135 -7.27 5.11 -4.30
C ALA A 135 -7.27 3.59 -4.48
N VAL A 136 -6.34 3.06 -5.27
CA VAL A 136 -6.11 1.63 -5.45
C VAL A 136 -4.66 1.32 -5.14
N ILE A 137 -4.46 0.52 -4.10
CA ILE A 137 -3.18 0.00 -3.63
C ILE A 137 -3.13 -1.47 -4.05
N ALA A 138 -2.05 -1.91 -4.67
CA ALA A 138 -1.94 -3.25 -5.21
C ALA A 138 -0.53 -3.83 -5.03
N SER A 139 -0.41 -5.17 -4.93
CA SER A 139 0.87 -5.87 -4.94
C SER A 139 1.47 -5.94 -6.36
N ASP A 140 2.72 -6.33 -6.48
CA ASP A 140 3.44 -6.41 -7.75
C ASP A 140 2.93 -7.53 -8.66
N GLY A 141 2.36 -8.60 -8.10
CA GLY A 141 1.62 -9.61 -8.86
C GLY A 141 0.40 -9.05 -9.61
N VAL A 142 -0.18 -7.93 -9.12
CA VAL A 142 -1.27 -7.22 -9.80
C VAL A 142 -0.72 -6.25 -10.85
N VAL A 143 0.32 -5.49 -10.53
CA VAL A 143 0.85 -4.46 -11.42
C VAL A 143 2.34 -4.26 -11.25
N SER A 144 3.09 -4.40 -12.34
CA SER A 144 4.49 -4.00 -12.41
C SER A 144 4.64 -2.65 -13.12
N ASP A 145 5.75 -1.94 -12.81
CA ASP A 145 6.00 -0.64 -13.45
C ASP A 145 6.23 -0.81 -14.96
N GLY A 146 5.51 -0.05 -15.74
CA GLY A 146 5.58 -0.07 -17.22
C GLY A 146 4.55 -0.95 -17.93
N GLN A 147 3.83 -1.83 -17.25
CA GLN A 147 2.79 -2.71 -17.85
C GLN A 147 1.40 -2.46 -17.26
N ASP A 148 1.03 -1.21 -17.05
CA ASP A 148 -0.17 -0.80 -16.32
C ASP A 148 -1.28 -0.18 -17.18
N LEU A 149 -1.18 -0.23 -18.51
CA LEU A 149 -2.15 0.41 -19.40
C LEU A 149 -3.58 -0.12 -19.22
N TRP A 150 -3.72 -1.42 -18.99
CA TRP A 150 -5.00 -2.06 -18.74
C TRP A 150 -5.64 -1.55 -17.43
N LEU A 151 -4.83 -1.41 -16.37
CA LEU A 151 -5.30 -0.90 -15.07
C LEU A 151 -5.71 0.57 -15.16
N ARG A 152 -4.92 1.38 -15.85
CA ARG A 152 -5.27 2.78 -16.09
C ARG A 152 -6.58 2.94 -16.86
N ARG A 153 -6.83 2.11 -17.88
CA ARG A 153 -8.12 2.10 -18.59
C ARG A 153 -9.25 1.72 -17.65
N LEU A 154 -9.12 0.61 -16.92
CA LEU A 154 -10.12 0.15 -15.96
C LEU A 154 -10.46 1.23 -14.94
N LEU A 155 -9.47 1.93 -14.37
CA LEU A 155 -9.68 2.98 -13.39
C LEU A 155 -10.25 4.26 -14.01
N ASN A 156 -9.86 4.63 -15.23
CA ASN A 156 -10.44 5.77 -15.93
C ASN A 156 -11.91 5.55 -16.28
N ASP A 157 -12.27 4.32 -16.69
CA ASP A 157 -13.63 3.94 -17.06
C ASP A 157 -14.53 3.72 -15.82
N PHE A 158 -13.93 3.55 -14.63
CA PHE A 158 -14.69 3.42 -13.39
C PHE A 158 -15.27 4.78 -12.98
N GLU A 159 -16.60 4.93 -13.04
CA GLU A 159 -17.30 6.16 -12.65
C GLU A 159 -17.75 6.11 -11.18
N ASP A 160 -18.49 5.06 -10.80
CA ASP A 160 -19.00 4.86 -9.45
C ASP A 160 -19.27 3.37 -9.19
N GLY A 161 -19.27 2.97 -7.92
CA GLY A 161 -19.56 1.60 -7.54
C GLY A 161 -18.97 1.18 -6.19
N ASP A 162 -19.20 -0.07 -5.86
CA ASP A 162 -18.67 -0.71 -4.66
C ASP A 162 -17.16 -0.98 -4.77
N MET A 163 -16.42 -0.60 -3.73
CA MET A 163 -14.96 -0.73 -3.69
C MET A 163 -14.48 -2.18 -3.68
N LYS A 164 -15.24 -3.10 -3.08
CA LYS A 164 -14.94 -4.53 -3.11
C LYS A 164 -15.06 -5.09 -4.55
N THR A 165 -16.07 -4.64 -5.28
CA THR A 165 -16.27 -4.99 -6.69
C THR A 165 -15.15 -4.43 -7.55
N LEU A 166 -14.71 -3.19 -7.32
CA LEU A 166 -13.58 -2.58 -8.02
C LEU A 166 -12.28 -3.36 -7.78
N ALA A 167 -11.94 -3.60 -6.51
CA ALA A 167 -10.74 -4.37 -6.13
C ALA A 167 -10.74 -5.78 -6.77
N GLY A 168 -11.88 -6.48 -6.71
CA GLY A 168 -12.05 -7.78 -7.35
C GLY A 168 -11.93 -7.72 -8.88
N SER A 169 -12.34 -6.61 -9.51
CA SER A 169 -12.21 -6.43 -10.96
C SER A 169 -10.76 -6.17 -11.36
N VAL A 170 -10.01 -5.44 -10.54
CA VAL A 170 -8.56 -5.24 -10.71
C VAL A 170 -7.82 -6.57 -10.67
N VAL A 171 -8.03 -7.40 -9.64
CA VAL A 171 -7.40 -8.71 -9.52
C VAL A 171 -7.79 -9.64 -10.68
N ARG A 172 -9.08 -9.70 -11.05
CA ARG A 172 -9.51 -10.51 -12.19
C ARG A 172 -8.89 -10.06 -13.51
N ALA A 173 -8.69 -8.77 -13.70
CA ALA A 173 -8.03 -8.24 -14.88
C ALA A 173 -6.54 -8.59 -14.88
N ALA A 174 -5.86 -8.48 -13.74
CA ALA A 174 -4.46 -8.89 -13.60
C ALA A 174 -4.26 -10.38 -13.90
N ILE A 175 -5.13 -11.26 -13.39
CA ILE A 175 -5.10 -12.70 -13.69
C ILE A 175 -5.25 -12.95 -15.20
N ARG A 176 -6.08 -12.20 -15.92
CA ARG A 176 -6.22 -12.34 -17.38
C ARG A 176 -4.99 -11.85 -18.13
N GLU A 177 -4.32 -10.82 -17.62
CA GLU A 177 -3.14 -10.23 -18.25
C GLU A 177 -1.87 -11.06 -18.01
N TYR A 178 -1.66 -11.52 -16.77
CA TYR A 178 -0.39 -12.14 -16.33
C TYR A 178 -0.50 -13.62 -15.94
N GLY A 179 -1.71 -14.17 -15.84
CA GLY A 179 -1.91 -15.51 -15.29
C GLY A 179 -1.95 -15.51 -13.77
N ARG A 180 -1.65 -16.67 -13.15
CA ARG A 180 -1.65 -16.88 -11.70
C ARG A 180 -0.25 -17.29 -11.24
N GLY A 181 0.76 -16.56 -11.65
CA GLY A 181 2.15 -16.86 -11.30
C GLY A 181 2.60 -16.33 -9.95
N ASP A 182 1.83 -15.42 -9.37
CA ASP A 182 2.16 -14.72 -8.12
C ASP A 182 0.91 -14.42 -7.30
N ASP A 183 1.11 -14.05 -6.02
CA ASP A 183 0.05 -13.55 -5.15
C ASP A 183 -0.47 -12.20 -5.66
N MET A 184 -1.78 -12.03 -5.68
CA MET A 184 -2.42 -10.85 -6.23
C MET A 184 -3.37 -10.22 -5.22
N THR A 185 -2.99 -9.09 -4.68
CA THR A 185 -3.81 -8.33 -3.72
C THR A 185 -4.09 -6.92 -4.22
N ALA A 186 -5.34 -6.48 -4.10
CA ALA A 186 -5.74 -5.10 -4.35
C ALA A 186 -6.65 -4.58 -3.24
N LEU A 187 -6.39 -3.37 -2.78
CA LEU A 187 -7.20 -2.62 -1.83
C LEU A 187 -7.73 -1.38 -2.53
N ALA A 188 -9.03 -1.15 -2.48
CA ALA A 188 -9.66 0.03 -3.05
C ALA A 188 -10.34 0.85 -1.95
N VAL A 189 -10.10 2.15 -1.96
CA VAL A 189 -10.63 3.12 -0.99
C VAL A 189 -11.32 4.24 -1.73
N LYS A 190 -12.56 4.59 -1.34
CA LYS A 190 -13.29 5.74 -1.86
C LYS A 190 -13.52 6.76 -0.74
N VAL A 191 -13.33 8.02 -1.06
CA VAL A 191 -13.63 9.12 -0.14
C VAL A 191 -15.08 9.56 -0.36
N GLU A 192 -15.89 9.49 0.70
CA GLU A 192 -17.27 9.93 0.70
C GLU A 192 -17.52 10.96 1.79
N VAL A 193 -18.43 11.91 1.53
CA VAL A 193 -18.93 12.79 2.59
C VAL A 193 -19.87 12.01 3.46
N ARG A 194 -19.68 12.05 4.75
CA ARG A 194 -20.65 11.51 5.69
C ARG A 194 -21.87 12.46 5.73
N SER A 195 -22.98 12.01 5.20
CA SER A 195 -24.28 12.66 5.36
C SER A 195 -24.77 12.61 6.81
#